data_a5a43a09069802f6fa23dc3f39788b52
#
_entry.id   a5a43a09069802f6fa23dc3f39788b52
#
_cell.length_a   1.000
_cell.length_b   1.000
_cell.length_c   1.000
_cell.angle_alpha   90.00
_cell.angle_beta   90.00
_cell.angle_gamma   90.00
#
_symmetry.space_group_name_H-M   'P 1'
#
loop_
_entity.id
_entity.type
_entity.pdbx_description
1 polymer ?
#
loop_
_entity_poly.entity_id
_entity_poly.type
_entity_poly.pdbx_seq_one_letter_code
_entity_poly.pdbx_strand_id
1 'polypeptide(L)'
;QMMTAPFVHRGKQKTKDRPFESYFTTAKPSFILVEWLLDGGAGYVLTGLMVRKNQEISEEKTDALEMMAIISEYKEPCMQDIHHLPVVEQNEKTMKLKSYNSCRKLFEDYKKDKKLSFFCYDMSSPAQSRQYFYKLMEYQINYKEWETIIRKVNVKESGLSELFSDCRTEKELVEKWFLEAVESKLNKEENKVKNFQEILEKYAGKYKNIKEQLKRRDAIQKFKEAAEEIQINAEDFLVKEGEKIEQEKVIAAFI
;
A
#
# COMPACT_ATOMS: atom_id res chain seq x y z
N GLN A 1 13.39 4.98 3.24
CA GLN A 1 14.72 4.31 3.21
C GLN A 1 14.60 2.83 3.62
N MET A 2 14.03 2.50 4.77
CA MET A 2 13.94 1.10 5.22
C MET A 2 13.14 0.20 4.29
N MET A 3 12.09 0.69 3.62
CA MET A 3 11.36 -0.12 2.64
C MET A 3 12.14 -0.41 1.36
N THR A 4 13.12 0.42 1.02
CA THR A 4 14.03 0.20 -0.11
C THR A 4 15.36 -0.44 0.30
N ALA A 5 15.63 -0.52 1.61
CA ALA A 5 16.86 -1.07 2.17
C ALA A 5 17.25 -2.46 1.67
N PRO A 6 16.31 -3.41 1.41
CA PRO A 6 16.66 -4.71 0.85
C PRO A 6 17.43 -4.64 -0.48
N PHE A 7 17.37 -3.50 -1.18
CA PHE A 7 18.00 -3.30 -2.49
C PHE A 7 19.27 -2.49 -2.44
N VAL A 8 19.31 -1.59 -1.46
CA VAL A 8 20.41 -0.62 -1.31
C VAL A 8 21.64 -1.28 -0.71
N HIS A 9 21.46 -2.32 0.09
CA HIS A 9 22.54 -2.91 0.89
C HIS A 9 23.16 -4.20 0.33
N ARG A 10 22.67 -4.72 -0.78
CA ARG A 10 23.31 -5.86 -1.48
C ARG A 10 24.62 -5.51 -2.20
N GLY A 11 24.94 -4.23 -2.36
CA GLY A 11 26.22 -3.77 -2.92
C GLY A 11 27.22 -3.47 -1.79
N LYS A 12 28.47 -3.89 -1.94
CA LYS A 12 29.61 -3.55 -1.07
C LYS A 12 29.79 -2.02 -0.98
N GLN A 13 28.96 -1.34 -0.21
CA GLN A 13 29.16 0.08 0.05
C GLN A 13 30.12 0.25 1.23
N LYS A 14 31.27 0.83 0.95
CA LYS A 14 32.21 1.36 1.92
C LYS A 14 31.66 2.66 2.52
N THR A 15 30.49 2.64 3.10
CA THR A 15 29.97 3.79 3.85
C THR A 15 30.10 3.51 5.33
N LYS A 16 30.41 4.55 6.12
CA LYS A 16 30.46 4.50 7.59
C LYS A 16 29.09 4.24 8.23
N ASP A 17 28.06 4.11 7.42
CA ASP A 17 26.68 3.91 7.87
C ASP A 17 26.49 2.49 8.38
N ARG A 18 25.68 2.37 9.42
CA ARG A 18 25.27 1.06 9.95
C ARG A 18 24.61 0.25 8.85
N PRO A 19 25.07 -0.97 8.56
CA PRO A 19 24.42 -1.83 7.59
C PRO A 19 23.00 -2.15 8.05
N PHE A 20 22.07 -2.28 7.11
CA PHE A 20 20.65 -2.53 7.41
C PHE A 20 20.45 -3.75 8.32
N GLU A 21 21.28 -4.79 8.16
CA GLU A 21 21.22 -5.99 8.99
C GLU A 21 21.50 -5.71 10.47
N SER A 22 22.26 -4.66 10.79
CA SER A 22 22.60 -4.33 12.19
C SER A 22 21.42 -3.83 13.03
N TYR A 23 20.33 -3.42 12.39
CA TYR A 23 19.09 -3.02 13.08
C TYR A 23 18.27 -4.23 13.57
N PHE A 24 18.52 -5.43 13.03
CA PHE A 24 17.76 -6.64 13.34
C PHE A 24 18.66 -7.63 14.10
N THR A 25 18.55 -7.62 15.42
CA THR A 25 19.44 -8.43 16.30
C THR A 25 18.81 -9.73 16.75
N THR A 26 17.50 -9.90 16.54
CA THR A 26 16.74 -11.03 17.08
C THR A 26 16.00 -11.78 15.97
N ALA A 27 15.62 -13.02 16.25
CA ALA A 27 14.74 -13.83 15.39
C ALA A 27 13.26 -13.40 15.43
N LYS A 28 12.91 -12.47 16.32
CA LYS A 28 11.54 -11.91 16.35
C LYS A 28 11.33 -11.06 15.10
N PRO A 29 10.14 -11.12 14.48
CA PRO A 29 9.85 -10.29 13.33
C PRO A 29 9.79 -8.82 13.73
N SER A 30 10.29 -7.97 12.85
CA SER A 30 10.07 -6.52 12.87
C SER A 30 9.25 -6.15 11.65
N PHE A 31 8.35 -5.19 11.81
CA PHE A 31 7.48 -4.74 10.73
C PHE A 31 7.75 -3.27 10.41
N ILE A 32 7.80 -2.97 9.12
CA ILE A 32 7.83 -1.61 8.59
C ILE A 32 6.61 -1.51 7.71
N LEU A 33 5.59 -0.78 8.17
CA LEU A 33 4.30 -0.66 7.51
C LEU A 33 4.06 0.78 7.11
N VAL A 34 3.57 1.00 5.90
CA VAL A 34 3.18 2.32 5.39
C VAL A 34 1.84 2.20 4.69
N GLU A 35 0.89 2.98 5.12
CA GLU A 35 -0.42 3.12 4.48
C GLU A 35 -0.44 4.35 3.58
N TRP A 36 -0.91 4.16 2.37
CA TRP A 36 -1.01 5.18 1.34
C TRP A 36 -2.48 5.43 1.04
N LEU A 37 -2.90 6.69 1.11
CA LEU A 37 -4.21 7.11 0.63
C LEU A 37 -4.12 7.29 -0.89
N LEU A 38 -4.98 6.60 -1.62
CA LEU A 38 -5.06 6.70 -3.07
C LEU A 38 -5.91 7.90 -3.50
N ASP A 39 -5.47 8.57 -4.55
CA ASP A 39 -6.16 9.74 -5.09
C ASP A 39 -7.59 9.40 -5.57
N GLY A 40 -8.47 10.40 -5.52
CA GLY A 40 -9.83 10.29 -6.03
C GLY A 40 -10.76 9.37 -5.22
N GLY A 41 -10.42 9.07 -3.96
CA GLY A 41 -11.23 8.20 -3.10
C GLY A 41 -11.18 6.72 -3.53
N ALA A 42 -10.11 6.30 -4.21
CA ALA A 42 -9.94 4.93 -4.67
C ALA A 42 -9.71 3.93 -3.51
N GLY A 43 -9.42 4.44 -2.30
CA GLY A 43 -9.16 3.64 -1.10
C GLY A 43 -7.74 3.78 -0.58
N TYR A 44 -7.24 2.72 0.02
CA TYR A 44 -5.94 2.67 0.68
C TYR A 44 -5.10 1.53 0.13
N VAL A 45 -3.79 1.70 0.17
CA VAL A 45 -2.81 0.63 -0.05
C VAL A 45 -1.88 0.58 1.13
N LEU A 46 -1.85 -0.55 1.82
CA LEU A 46 -0.85 -0.87 2.83
C LEU A 46 0.33 -1.55 2.14
N THR A 47 1.50 -0.99 2.29
CA THR A 47 2.77 -1.63 1.93
C THR A 47 3.53 -1.98 3.19
N GLY A 48 4.12 -3.16 3.25
CA GLY A 48 4.81 -3.63 4.44
C GLY A 48 6.03 -4.47 4.13
N LEU A 49 6.99 -4.41 5.04
CA LEU A 49 8.15 -5.27 5.07
C LEU A 49 8.24 -5.94 6.45
N MET A 50 8.15 -7.27 6.46
CA MET A 50 8.42 -8.09 7.63
C MET A 50 9.85 -8.61 7.54
N VAL A 51 10.65 -8.35 8.57
CA VAL A 51 12.08 -8.67 8.60
C VAL A 51 12.42 -9.39 9.90
N ARG A 52 13.28 -10.42 9.83
CA ARG A 52 13.94 -10.99 10.99
C ARG A 52 15.39 -11.31 10.70
N LYS A 53 16.21 -11.43 11.74
CA LYS A 53 17.54 -12.01 11.61
C LYS A 53 17.41 -13.51 11.31
N ASN A 54 18.13 -13.96 10.29
CA ASN A 54 18.22 -15.38 9.98
C ASN A 54 18.99 -16.10 11.10
N GLN A 55 18.42 -17.19 11.63
CA GLN A 55 19.06 -17.98 12.69
C GLN A 55 19.93 -19.10 12.11
N GLU A 56 19.65 -19.53 10.88
CA GLU A 56 20.36 -20.59 10.21
C GLU A 56 21.15 -20.00 9.04
N ILE A 57 22.40 -19.61 9.31
CA ILE A 57 23.35 -19.30 8.25
C ILE A 57 23.97 -20.63 7.83
N SER A 58 23.51 -21.20 6.72
CA SER A 58 24.16 -22.34 6.06
C SER A 58 24.91 -21.86 4.83
N GLU A 59 25.82 -22.70 4.31
CA GLU A 59 26.55 -22.39 3.07
C GLU A 59 25.62 -22.06 1.89
N GLU A 60 24.40 -22.56 1.89
CA GLU A 60 23.36 -22.29 0.89
C GLU A 60 22.53 -21.01 1.16
N LYS A 61 22.43 -20.58 2.42
CA LYS A 61 21.69 -19.36 2.83
C LYS A 61 22.67 -18.30 3.33
N THR A 62 23.15 -17.50 2.41
CA THR A 62 24.09 -16.40 2.68
C THR A 62 23.42 -15.10 3.18
N ASP A 63 22.08 -15.00 3.08
CA ASP A 63 21.37 -13.80 3.49
C ASP A 63 21.23 -13.74 5.01
N ALA A 64 21.79 -12.69 5.61
CA ALA A 64 21.74 -12.45 7.06
C ALA A 64 20.33 -12.17 7.58
N LEU A 65 19.38 -11.80 6.70
CA LEU A 65 18.01 -11.47 7.01
C LEU A 65 17.02 -12.30 6.19
N GLU A 66 15.95 -12.72 6.83
CA GLU A 66 14.75 -13.19 6.15
C GLU A 66 13.75 -12.04 6.03
N MET A 67 13.23 -11.83 4.82
CA MET A 67 12.36 -10.69 4.54
C MET A 67 11.18 -11.11 3.67
N MET A 68 9.99 -10.64 4.05
CA MET A 68 8.77 -10.78 3.26
C MET A 68 8.13 -9.41 3.08
N ALA A 69 7.83 -9.06 1.84
CA ALA A 69 7.08 -7.85 1.53
C ALA A 69 5.60 -8.17 1.35
N ILE A 70 4.73 -7.26 1.78
CA ILE A 70 3.27 -7.36 1.63
C ILE A 70 2.71 -6.10 0.98
N ILE A 71 1.63 -6.29 0.24
CA ILE A 71 0.78 -5.21 -0.29
C ILE A 71 -0.66 -5.62 -0.06
N SER A 72 -1.47 -4.74 0.51
CA SER A 72 -2.90 -4.92 0.73
C SER A 72 -3.67 -3.72 0.21
N GLU A 73 -4.68 -3.96 -0.62
CA GLU A 73 -5.59 -2.92 -1.12
C GLU A 73 -6.94 -3.04 -0.41
N TYR A 74 -7.48 -1.91 0.07
CA TYR A 74 -8.78 -1.87 0.70
C TYR A 74 -9.42 -0.48 0.59
N LYS A 75 -10.73 -0.42 0.72
CA LYS A 75 -11.51 0.84 0.67
C LYS A 75 -11.98 1.28 2.05
N GLU A 76 -12.23 0.34 2.92
CA GLU A 76 -12.80 0.52 4.24
C GLU A 76 -11.93 -0.21 5.28
N PRO A 77 -11.99 0.15 6.56
CA PRO A 77 -11.30 -0.55 7.62
C PRO A 77 -11.59 -2.05 7.58
N CYS A 78 -10.54 -2.87 7.62
CA CYS A 78 -10.63 -4.31 7.47
C CYS A 78 -9.50 -5.02 8.22
N MET A 79 -9.55 -6.35 8.30
CA MET A 79 -8.51 -7.13 8.99
C MET A 79 -7.13 -7.09 8.32
N GLN A 80 -7.00 -6.39 7.20
CA GLN A 80 -5.75 -6.27 6.42
C GLN A 80 -5.22 -4.83 6.40
N ASP A 81 -5.86 -3.91 7.11
CA ASP A 81 -5.38 -2.53 7.23
C ASP A 81 -4.25 -2.42 8.27
N ILE A 82 -3.64 -1.24 8.36
CA ILE A 82 -2.50 -1.00 9.24
C ILE A 82 -2.84 -1.17 10.73
N HIS A 83 -4.08 -0.93 11.14
CA HIS A 83 -4.51 -0.97 12.54
C HIS A 83 -5.00 -2.35 12.98
N HIS A 84 -5.56 -3.13 12.06
CA HIS A 84 -6.22 -4.40 12.35
C HIS A 84 -5.45 -5.62 11.86
N LEU A 85 -4.30 -5.43 11.19
CA LEU A 85 -3.46 -6.55 10.74
C LEU A 85 -3.07 -7.42 11.94
N PRO A 86 -3.50 -8.71 12.00
CA PRO A 86 -3.41 -9.52 13.20
C PRO A 86 -2.01 -10.13 13.39
N VAL A 87 -0.99 -9.26 13.43
CA VAL A 87 0.42 -9.62 13.68
C VAL A 87 0.78 -9.61 15.16
N VAL A 88 -0.14 -9.18 16.01
CA VAL A 88 0.01 -9.12 17.46
C VAL A 88 -0.87 -10.18 18.11
N GLU A 89 -0.35 -10.86 19.12
CA GLU A 89 -1.11 -11.69 20.05
C GLU A 89 -1.32 -10.91 21.33
N GLN A 90 -2.57 -10.74 21.71
CA GLN A 90 -2.94 -10.11 22.96
C GLN A 90 -3.39 -11.18 23.95
N ASN A 91 -2.64 -11.36 25.03
CA ASN A 91 -3.07 -12.09 26.22
C ASN A 91 -3.50 -11.09 27.29
N GLU A 92 -4.26 -11.51 28.30
CA GLU A 92 -4.84 -10.66 29.35
C GLU A 92 -3.88 -9.64 29.98
N LYS A 93 -2.57 -9.88 29.94
CA LYS A 93 -1.55 -9.03 30.57
C LYS A 93 -0.42 -8.55 29.64
N THR A 94 -0.32 -9.09 28.42
CA THR A 94 0.83 -8.79 27.55
C THR A 94 0.44 -8.79 26.08
N MET A 95 0.95 -7.81 25.34
CA MET A 95 0.93 -7.79 23.88
C MET A 95 2.28 -8.29 23.36
N LYS A 96 2.25 -9.29 22.47
CA LYS A 96 3.46 -9.87 21.85
C LYS A 96 3.25 -9.98 20.34
N LEU A 97 4.32 -9.71 19.59
CA LEU A 97 4.31 -10.02 18.16
C LEU A 97 4.26 -11.52 17.94
N LYS A 98 3.45 -11.95 16.99
CA LYS A 98 3.43 -13.34 16.51
C LYS A 98 4.80 -13.73 15.95
N SER A 99 5.09 -15.03 15.91
CA SER A 99 6.32 -15.50 15.30
C SER A 99 6.36 -15.18 13.80
N TYR A 100 7.56 -15.07 13.23
CA TYR A 100 7.74 -14.84 11.80
C TYR A 100 6.99 -15.88 10.95
N ASN A 101 7.07 -17.16 11.33
CA ASN A 101 6.43 -18.25 10.61
C ASN A 101 4.90 -18.18 10.71
N SER A 102 4.35 -17.77 11.85
CA SER A 102 2.91 -17.56 12.02
C SER A 102 2.40 -16.41 11.16
N CYS A 103 3.15 -15.30 11.09
CA CYS A 103 2.81 -14.17 10.24
C CYS A 103 2.95 -14.52 8.75
N ARG A 104 3.99 -15.26 8.37
CA ARG A 104 4.17 -15.75 7.01
C ARG A 104 2.99 -16.59 6.55
N LYS A 105 2.57 -17.56 7.37
CA LYS A 105 1.41 -18.39 7.08
C LYS A 105 0.13 -17.55 6.92
N LEU A 106 -0.10 -16.60 7.83
CA LEU A 106 -1.23 -15.68 7.74
C LEU A 106 -1.25 -14.90 6.41
N PHE A 107 -0.12 -14.36 5.98
CA PHE A 107 -0.01 -13.61 4.74
C PHE A 107 -0.19 -14.50 3.50
N GLU A 108 0.32 -15.73 3.54
CA GLU A 108 0.10 -16.72 2.50
C GLU A 108 -1.38 -17.13 2.40
N ASP A 109 -2.08 -17.23 3.53
CA ASP A 109 -3.51 -17.54 3.57
C ASP A 109 -4.34 -16.35 3.04
N TYR A 110 -4.01 -15.12 3.39
CA TYR A 110 -4.63 -13.93 2.81
C TYR A 110 -4.41 -13.84 1.29
N LYS A 111 -3.22 -14.16 0.81
CA LYS A 111 -2.92 -14.20 -0.64
C LYS A 111 -3.76 -15.23 -1.39
N LYS A 112 -4.12 -16.37 -0.76
CA LYS A 112 -4.96 -17.42 -1.36
C LYS A 112 -6.44 -17.04 -1.41
N ASP A 113 -6.88 -16.15 -0.52
CA ASP A 113 -8.27 -15.70 -0.49
C ASP A 113 -8.54 -14.74 -1.65
N LYS A 114 -9.27 -15.22 -2.65
CA LYS A 114 -9.63 -14.45 -3.85
C LYS A 114 -10.52 -13.23 -3.57
N LYS A 115 -11.11 -13.15 -2.38
CA LYS A 115 -11.94 -12.01 -1.97
C LYS A 115 -11.09 -10.83 -1.50
N LEU A 116 -9.82 -11.09 -1.16
CA LEU A 116 -8.89 -10.11 -0.65
C LEU A 116 -7.94 -9.67 -1.76
N SER A 117 -7.67 -8.38 -1.83
CA SER A 117 -6.60 -7.84 -2.68
C SER A 117 -5.31 -7.79 -1.86
N PHE A 118 -4.80 -8.97 -1.48
CA PHE A 118 -3.61 -9.13 -0.66
C PHE A 118 -2.50 -9.86 -1.41
N PHE A 119 -1.30 -9.30 -1.37
CA PHE A 119 -0.11 -9.85 -2.05
C PHE A 119 1.03 -9.98 -1.05
N CYS A 120 1.76 -11.08 -1.13
CA CYS A 120 3.00 -11.25 -0.38
C CYS A 120 4.11 -11.81 -1.28
N TYR A 121 5.33 -11.39 -1.00
CA TYR A 121 6.51 -11.68 -1.81
C TYR A 121 7.69 -12.02 -0.92
N ASP A 122 8.33 -13.14 -1.20
CA ASP A 122 9.59 -13.52 -0.56
C ASP A 122 10.72 -12.71 -1.19
N MET A 123 11.37 -11.86 -0.39
CA MET A 123 12.40 -10.94 -0.87
C MET A 123 13.74 -11.63 -1.10
N SER A 124 13.93 -12.88 -0.66
CA SER A 124 15.09 -13.69 -1.00
C SER A 124 15.05 -14.16 -2.46
N SER A 125 13.85 -14.28 -3.05
CA SER A 125 13.65 -14.64 -4.44
C SER A 125 13.78 -13.42 -5.36
N PRO A 126 14.78 -13.35 -6.27
CA PRO A 126 14.92 -12.23 -7.20
C PRO A 126 13.70 -12.02 -8.12
N ALA A 127 12.97 -13.09 -8.43
CA ALA A 127 11.77 -13.03 -9.26
C ALA A 127 10.60 -12.36 -8.47
N GLN A 128 10.36 -12.79 -7.24
CA GLN A 128 9.30 -12.22 -6.39
C GLN A 128 9.61 -10.79 -5.98
N SER A 129 10.88 -10.50 -5.70
CA SER A 129 11.35 -9.15 -5.43
C SER A 129 11.05 -8.20 -6.61
N ARG A 130 11.31 -8.62 -7.85
CA ARG A 130 10.94 -7.83 -9.04
C ARG A 130 9.42 -7.64 -9.15
N GLN A 131 8.63 -8.68 -8.91
CA GLN A 131 7.16 -8.59 -8.93
C GLN A 131 6.63 -7.58 -7.89
N TYR A 132 7.20 -7.56 -6.69
CA TYR A 132 6.87 -6.56 -5.67
C TYR A 132 7.06 -5.14 -6.18
N PHE A 133 8.21 -4.85 -6.81
CA PHE A 133 8.47 -3.50 -7.32
C PHE A 133 7.61 -3.13 -8.51
N TYR A 134 7.30 -4.06 -9.39
CA TYR A 134 6.33 -3.81 -10.45
C TYR A 134 4.95 -3.50 -9.86
N LYS A 135 4.55 -4.22 -8.83
CA LYS A 135 3.28 -3.97 -8.16
C LYS A 135 3.24 -2.58 -7.48
N LEU A 136 4.32 -2.15 -6.82
CA LEU A 136 4.43 -0.79 -6.28
C LEU A 136 4.28 0.29 -7.36
N MET A 137 4.85 0.07 -8.53
CA MET A 137 4.74 1.03 -9.65
C MET A 137 3.28 1.17 -10.16
N GLU A 138 2.44 0.14 -10.00
CA GLU A 138 1.01 0.24 -10.34
C GLU A 138 0.28 1.28 -9.48
N TYR A 139 0.75 1.53 -8.26
CA TYR A 139 0.27 2.57 -7.36
C TYR A 139 1.05 3.89 -7.48
N GLN A 140 1.86 4.04 -8.52
CA GLN A 140 2.76 5.20 -8.74
C GLN A 140 3.83 5.36 -7.65
N ILE A 141 4.08 4.34 -6.86
CA ILE A 141 5.16 4.31 -5.87
C ILE A 141 6.45 3.94 -6.60
N ASN A 142 7.21 4.97 -6.99
CA ASN A 142 8.43 4.78 -7.77
C ASN A 142 9.63 4.53 -6.85
N TYR A 143 9.98 3.26 -6.64
CA TYR A 143 11.12 2.89 -5.80
C TYR A 143 12.47 3.41 -6.33
N LYS A 144 12.61 3.66 -7.65
CA LYS A 144 13.85 4.21 -8.22
C LYS A 144 14.07 5.66 -7.78
N GLU A 145 13.01 6.43 -7.56
CA GLU A 145 13.11 7.76 -6.97
C GLU A 145 13.59 7.68 -5.52
N TRP A 146 13.17 6.66 -4.79
CA TRP A 146 13.65 6.41 -3.45
C TRP A 146 15.14 6.05 -3.42
N GLU A 147 15.62 5.26 -4.38
CA GLU A 147 17.05 4.95 -4.51
C GLU A 147 17.89 6.17 -4.87
N THR A 148 17.41 7.01 -5.76
CA THR A 148 18.19 8.14 -6.29
C THR A 148 18.09 9.37 -5.42
N ILE A 149 16.90 9.79 -5.04
CA ILE A 149 16.65 11.05 -4.32
C ILE A 149 16.70 10.83 -2.81
N ILE A 150 15.82 9.97 -2.28
CA ILE A 150 15.68 9.78 -0.83
C ILE A 150 16.94 9.20 -0.22
N ARG A 151 17.64 8.32 -0.92
CA ARG A 151 18.91 7.79 -0.48
C ARG A 151 19.97 8.89 -0.37
N LYS A 152 20.11 9.73 -1.39
CA LYS A 152 21.07 10.86 -1.33
C LYS A 152 20.76 11.80 -0.17
N VAL A 153 19.46 12.07 0.10
CA VAL A 153 19.02 12.91 1.23
C VAL A 153 19.32 12.27 2.58
N ASN A 154 19.16 10.95 2.72
CA ASN A 154 19.25 10.24 3.99
C ASN A 154 20.63 9.64 4.29
N VAL A 155 21.57 9.62 3.34
CA VAL A 155 22.94 9.12 3.56
C VAL A 155 23.74 10.04 4.48
N LYS A 156 23.36 11.30 4.59
CA LYS A 156 24.06 12.26 5.43
C LYS A 156 23.24 12.53 6.70
N GLU A 157 23.72 12.11 7.85
CA GLU A 157 23.07 12.27 9.17
C GLU A 157 22.83 13.74 9.56
N SER A 158 23.53 14.68 8.95
CA SER A 158 23.44 16.12 9.23
C SER A 158 22.30 16.84 8.49
N GLY A 159 21.46 16.10 7.74
CA GLY A 159 20.25 16.62 7.10
C GLY A 159 20.49 17.48 5.85
N LEU A 160 19.53 18.32 5.53
CA LEU A 160 19.48 19.13 4.31
C LEU A 160 20.70 20.06 4.13
N SER A 161 21.34 20.52 5.20
CA SER A 161 22.46 21.47 5.13
C SER A 161 23.70 20.89 4.43
N GLU A 162 23.99 19.60 4.56
CA GLU A 162 25.08 18.97 3.81
C GLU A 162 24.71 18.66 2.37
N LEU A 163 23.42 18.48 2.10
CA LEU A 163 22.92 18.35 0.74
C LEU A 163 23.19 19.61 -0.06
N PHE A 164 23.02 20.77 0.57
CA PHE A 164 23.25 22.08 0.00
C PHE A 164 24.72 22.51 0.05
N SER A 165 25.59 21.80 0.78
CA SER A 165 27.03 22.12 0.81
C SER A 165 27.69 22.00 -0.56
N ASP A 166 27.21 21.07 -1.38
CA ASP A 166 27.68 20.84 -2.75
C ASP A 166 26.97 21.71 -3.81
N CYS A 167 25.89 22.42 -3.39
CA CYS A 167 25.11 23.30 -4.23
C CYS A 167 24.97 24.66 -3.54
N ARG A 168 25.78 25.63 -3.95
CA ARG A 168 25.80 26.98 -3.35
C ARG A 168 24.72 27.91 -3.90
N THR A 169 24.09 27.56 -5.03
CA THR A 169 23.06 28.36 -5.70
C THR A 169 21.89 27.46 -6.11
N GLU A 170 20.70 28.07 -6.29
CA GLU A 170 19.53 27.37 -6.84
C GLU A 170 19.82 26.75 -8.20
N LYS A 171 20.63 27.43 -9.02
CA LYS A 171 21.03 26.95 -10.34
C LYS A 171 21.87 25.66 -10.24
N GLU A 172 22.83 25.61 -9.32
CA GLU A 172 23.63 24.40 -9.08
C GLU A 172 22.78 23.25 -8.53
N LEU A 173 21.76 23.54 -7.72
CA LEU A 173 20.83 22.55 -7.22
C LEU A 173 20.01 21.94 -8.39
N VAL A 174 19.51 22.78 -9.27
CA VAL A 174 18.78 22.33 -10.45
C VAL A 174 19.69 21.53 -11.38
N GLU A 175 20.89 22.02 -11.69
CA GLU A 175 21.81 21.37 -12.62
C GLU A 175 22.37 20.05 -12.07
N LYS A 176 22.79 20.00 -10.81
CA LYS A 176 23.45 18.81 -10.21
C LYS A 176 22.47 17.77 -9.69
N TRP A 177 21.22 18.17 -9.41
CA TRP A 177 20.23 17.27 -8.81
C TRP A 177 19.06 16.95 -9.72
N PHE A 178 18.37 17.99 -10.20
CA PHE A 178 17.17 17.80 -10.98
C PHE A 178 17.48 17.39 -12.41
N LEU A 179 18.43 18.05 -13.05
CA LEU A 179 18.80 17.71 -14.43
C LEU A 179 19.46 16.34 -14.48
N GLU A 180 20.36 15.99 -13.56
CA GLU A 180 20.96 14.66 -13.49
C GLU A 180 19.90 13.56 -13.28
N ALA A 181 18.89 13.81 -12.42
CA ALA A 181 17.78 12.89 -12.22
C ALA A 181 16.88 12.78 -13.47
N VAL A 182 16.62 13.90 -14.15
CA VAL A 182 15.84 13.96 -15.38
C VAL A 182 16.62 13.33 -16.54
N GLU A 183 17.90 13.65 -16.70
CA GLU A 183 18.76 13.04 -17.72
C GLU A 183 18.93 11.54 -17.51
N SER A 184 19.11 11.09 -16.27
CA SER A 184 19.14 9.66 -15.97
C SER A 184 17.81 8.95 -16.30
N LYS A 185 16.70 9.69 -16.23
CA LYS A 185 15.38 9.19 -16.68
C LYS A 185 15.23 9.25 -18.21
N LEU A 186 15.74 10.29 -18.85
CA LEU A 186 15.60 10.49 -20.30
C LEU A 186 16.61 9.67 -21.11
N ASN A 187 17.88 9.57 -20.66
CA ASN A 187 18.98 8.95 -21.41
C ASN A 187 19.06 7.42 -21.28
N LYS A 188 18.26 6.81 -20.43
CA LYS A 188 18.33 5.35 -20.23
C LYS A 188 17.61 4.49 -21.26
N GLU A 189 16.99 5.05 -22.30
CA GLU A 189 16.28 4.19 -23.27
C GLU A 189 15.94 4.85 -24.62
N GLU A 190 16.55 4.38 -25.70
CA GLU A 190 15.94 4.38 -27.04
C GLU A 190 14.61 3.59 -27.08
N ASN A 191 14.37 2.72 -26.09
CA ASN A 191 13.11 1.99 -25.88
C ASN A 191 12.04 2.78 -25.08
N LYS A 192 12.32 3.97 -24.56
CA LYS A 192 11.39 4.72 -23.70
C LYS A 192 10.24 5.36 -24.42
N VAL A 193 10.40 5.75 -25.67
CA VAL A 193 9.29 6.32 -26.44
C VAL A 193 8.18 5.30 -26.62
N LYS A 194 8.54 4.02 -26.88
CA LYS A 194 7.55 2.93 -26.95
C LYS A 194 6.92 2.64 -25.58
N ASN A 195 7.73 2.54 -24.53
CA ASN A 195 7.22 2.33 -23.17
C ASN A 195 6.37 3.51 -22.68
N PHE A 196 6.71 4.75 -23.05
CA PHE A 196 5.90 5.93 -22.71
C PHE A 196 4.56 5.92 -23.48
N GLN A 197 4.56 5.52 -24.74
CA GLN A 197 3.33 5.32 -25.50
C GLN A 197 2.45 4.23 -24.90
N GLU A 198 3.02 3.07 -24.58
CA GLU A 198 2.29 1.96 -23.92
C GLU A 198 1.74 2.36 -22.54
N ILE A 199 2.51 3.13 -21.76
CA ILE A 199 2.07 3.70 -20.48
C ILE A 199 0.92 4.69 -20.71
N LEU A 200 1.02 5.61 -21.65
CA LEU A 200 -0.04 6.56 -21.98
C LEU A 200 -1.31 5.86 -22.47
N GLU A 201 -1.19 4.86 -23.32
CA GLU A 201 -2.31 4.06 -23.82
C GLU A 201 -2.97 3.27 -22.67
N LYS A 202 -2.17 2.68 -21.78
CA LYS A 202 -2.66 1.99 -20.58
C LYS A 202 -3.39 2.96 -19.63
N TYR A 203 -2.86 4.16 -19.43
CA TYR A 203 -3.52 5.19 -18.60
C TYR A 203 -4.76 5.76 -19.27
N ALA A 204 -4.74 6.00 -20.57
CA ALA A 204 -5.92 6.41 -21.33
C ALA A 204 -7.03 5.36 -21.27
N GLY A 205 -6.67 4.07 -21.38
CA GLY A 205 -7.59 2.94 -21.18
C GLY A 205 -8.15 2.87 -19.77
N LYS A 206 -7.30 3.03 -18.75
CA LYS A 206 -7.73 3.09 -17.33
C LYS A 206 -8.65 4.30 -17.09
N TYR A 207 -8.31 5.46 -17.61
CA TYR A 207 -9.14 6.67 -17.49
C TYR A 207 -10.52 6.49 -18.12
N LYS A 208 -10.60 5.85 -19.29
CA LYS A 208 -11.85 5.52 -19.94
C LYS A 208 -12.71 4.57 -19.10
N ASN A 209 -12.08 3.54 -18.53
CA ASN A 209 -12.74 2.60 -17.63
C ASN A 209 -13.19 3.26 -16.31
N ILE A 210 -12.38 4.14 -15.73
CA ILE A 210 -12.74 4.90 -14.52
C ILE A 210 -13.94 5.81 -14.81
N LYS A 211 -13.97 6.48 -15.95
CA LYS A 211 -15.09 7.33 -16.36
C LYS A 211 -16.40 6.52 -16.51
N GLU A 212 -16.33 5.31 -17.04
CA GLU A 212 -17.49 4.41 -17.12
C GLU A 212 -17.91 3.91 -15.74
N GLN A 213 -16.95 3.54 -14.88
CA GLN A 213 -17.22 3.14 -13.50
C GLN A 213 -17.84 4.27 -12.67
N LEU A 214 -17.39 5.51 -12.85
CA LEU A 214 -17.99 6.68 -12.21
C LEU A 214 -19.44 6.89 -12.66
N LYS A 215 -19.71 6.81 -13.95
CA LYS A 215 -21.09 6.87 -14.46
C LYS A 215 -21.98 5.77 -13.89
N ARG A 216 -21.45 4.54 -13.80
CA ARG A 216 -22.16 3.41 -13.21
C ARG A 216 -22.40 3.61 -11.71
N ARG A 217 -21.41 4.11 -10.98
CA ARG A 217 -21.56 4.46 -9.56
C ARG A 217 -22.66 5.50 -9.36
N ASP A 218 -22.64 6.57 -10.17
CA ASP A 218 -23.60 7.65 -10.06
C ASP A 218 -25.03 7.16 -10.40
N ALA A 219 -25.16 6.23 -11.35
CA ALA A 219 -26.46 5.58 -11.66
C ALA A 219 -26.93 4.70 -10.48
N ILE A 220 -26.05 3.93 -9.87
CA ILE A 220 -26.36 3.09 -8.70
C ILE A 220 -26.74 3.98 -7.51
N GLN A 221 -26.05 5.09 -7.29
CA GLN A 221 -26.36 6.02 -6.23
C GLN A 221 -27.76 6.62 -6.40
N LYS A 222 -28.12 7.08 -7.60
CA LYS A 222 -29.46 7.56 -7.90
C LYS A 222 -30.54 6.49 -7.70
N PHE A 223 -30.23 5.26 -8.09
CA PHE A 223 -31.15 4.14 -7.86
C PHE A 223 -31.35 3.87 -6.37
N LYS A 224 -30.27 3.92 -5.58
CA LYS A 224 -30.34 3.77 -4.13
C LYS A 224 -31.20 4.86 -3.49
N GLU A 225 -30.99 6.12 -3.85
CA GLU A 225 -31.79 7.25 -3.35
C GLU A 225 -33.29 7.09 -3.68
N ALA A 226 -33.60 6.68 -4.92
CA ALA A 226 -34.98 6.42 -5.29
C ALA A 226 -35.60 5.22 -4.54
N ALA A 227 -34.83 4.17 -4.30
CA ALA A 227 -35.26 3.02 -3.51
C ALA A 227 -35.53 3.38 -2.04
N GLU A 228 -34.68 4.20 -1.44
CA GLU A 228 -34.86 4.73 -0.08
C GLU A 228 -36.12 5.59 0.01
N GLU A 229 -36.39 6.44 -0.99
CA GLU A 229 -37.60 7.25 -1.03
C GLU A 229 -38.88 6.36 -1.15
N ILE A 230 -38.85 5.31 -1.97
CA ILE A 230 -39.94 4.34 -2.06
C ILE A 230 -40.15 3.62 -0.73
N GLN A 231 -39.08 3.23 -0.05
CA GLN A 231 -39.15 2.57 1.25
C GLN A 231 -39.84 3.48 2.29
N ILE A 232 -39.40 4.74 2.39
CA ILE A 232 -39.97 5.72 3.32
C ILE A 232 -41.45 5.91 3.03
N ASN A 233 -41.83 6.07 1.76
CA ASN A 233 -43.23 6.24 1.37
C ASN A 233 -44.08 5.00 1.67
N ALA A 234 -43.50 3.79 1.52
CA ALA A 234 -44.19 2.54 1.86
C ALA A 234 -44.39 2.39 3.37
N GLU A 235 -43.40 2.75 4.17
CA GLU A 235 -43.50 2.75 5.64
C GLU A 235 -44.58 3.74 6.10
N ASP A 236 -44.59 4.97 5.55
CA ASP A 236 -45.58 6.00 5.88
C ASP A 236 -46.99 5.56 5.48
N PHE A 237 -47.15 4.88 4.33
CA PHE A 237 -48.43 4.30 3.90
C PHE A 237 -48.93 3.24 4.87
N LEU A 238 -48.06 2.31 5.31
CA LEU A 238 -48.43 1.26 6.28
C LEU A 238 -48.85 1.83 7.63
N VAL A 239 -48.18 2.89 8.11
CA VAL A 239 -48.56 3.58 9.33
C VAL A 239 -49.98 4.18 9.19
N LYS A 240 -50.24 4.92 8.11
CA LYS A 240 -51.53 5.54 7.85
C LYS A 240 -52.65 4.53 7.68
N GLU A 241 -52.37 3.40 7.02
CA GLU A 241 -53.33 2.31 6.86
C GLU A 241 -53.64 1.66 8.23
N GLY A 242 -52.62 1.47 9.07
CA GLY A 242 -52.80 1.01 10.44
C GLY A 242 -53.67 1.95 11.28
N GLU A 243 -53.44 3.25 11.21
CA GLU A 243 -54.27 4.28 11.88
C GLU A 243 -55.72 4.26 11.39
N LYS A 244 -55.93 4.12 10.09
CA LYS A 244 -57.28 4.01 9.50
C LYS A 244 -58.03 2.79 10.02
N ILE A 245 -57.40 1.60 10.03
CA ILE A 245 -57.97 0.37 10.56
C ILE A 245 -58.35 0.52 12.03
N GLU A 246 -57.51 1.19 12.81
CA GLU A 246 -57.81 1.44 14.22
C GLU A 246 -59.00 2.40 14.43
N GLN A 247 -59.10 3.44 13.62
CA GLN A 247 -60.24 4.35 13.61
C GLN A 247 -61.53 3.61 13.18
N GLU A 248 -61.47 2.75 12.17
CA GLU A 248 -62.64 1.94 11.74
C GLU A 248 -63.10 0.99 12.87
N LYS A 249 -62.20 0.38 13.62
CA LYS A 249 -62.53 -0.42 14.80
C LYS A 249 -63.22 0.38 15.90
N VAL A 250 -62.72 1.57 16.17
CA VAL A 250 -63.34 2.46 17.15
C VAL A 250 -64.76 2.84 16.73
N ILE A 251 -64.98 3.22 15.48
CA ILE A 251 -66.29 3.53 14.95
C ILE A 251 -67.26 2.35 15.05
N ALA A 252 -66.75 1.14 14.68
CA ALA A 252 -67.57 -0.09 14.77
C ALA A 252 -67.93 -0.49 16.21
N ALA A 253 -67.20 -0.03 17.20
CA ALA A 253 -67.48 -0.26 18.63
C ALA A 253 -68.51 0.72 19.20
N PHE A 254 -68.84 1.82 18.48
CA PHE A 254 -69.85 2.81 18.87
C PHE A 254 -71.20 2.61 18.19
N ILE A 255 -71.33 1.69 17.28
CA ILE A 255 -72.59 1.29 16.60
C ILE A 255 -73.09 0.00 17.24
#